data_7fabe417cd5a0316fb4d97b01d60eaed
#
_entry.id   7fabe417cd5a0316fb4d97b01d60eaed
#
_cell.length_a   1.000
_cell.length_b   1.000
_cell.length_c   1.000
_cell.angle_alpha   90.00
_cell.angle_beta   90.00
_cell.angle_gamma   90.00
#
_symmetry.space_group_name_H-M   'P 1'
#
loop_
_entity.id
_entity.type
_entity.pdbx_description
1 polymer ?
#
loop_
_entity_poly.entity_id
_entity_poly.type
_entity_poly.pdbx_seq_one_letter_code
_entity_poly.pdbx_strand_id
1 'polypeptide(L)'
;MKFTFACKKISLSDSIKEYAEKKIGKLDRYFAEEADAFVTFAVEKKNRCSVELTVRAANGTLFRAQEEDPDGDMRGAIDGAVAFIERRIRKNKTLLAKNLRPEAVAPEVPEFEVAEEDEFQVVRTKHFVVKPMTVDEAILQMNLLGHNFYVFRNVADESVSVVYARNNGGYGIIETDK
;
A
#
# COMPACT_ATOMS: atom_id res chain seq x y z
N MET A 1 -8.31 17.23 -0.86
CA MET A 1 -7.84 15.96 -1.50
C MET A 1 -8.05 16.04 -3.00
N LYS A 2 -7.04 15.70 -3.79
CA LYS A 2 -7.12 15.64 -5.26
C LYS A 2 -7.45 14.23 -5.71
N PHE A 3 -8.40 14.10 -6.64
CA PHE A 3 -8.85 12.81 -7.14
C PHE A 3 -8.37 12.57 -8.57
N THR A 4 -7.87 11.37 -8.82
CA THR A 4 -7.56 10.85 -10.15
C THR A 4 -8.28 9.51 -10.33
N PHE A 5 -9.18 9.44 -11.31
CA PHE A 5 -9.95 8.25 -11.62
C PHE A 5 -9.42 7.55 -12.86
N ALA A 6 -9.24 6.23 -12.77
CA ALA A 6 -8.93 5.35 -13.89
C ALA A 6 -9.97 4.23 -13.98
N CYS A 7 -10.32 3.84 -15.20
CA CYS A 7 -11.30 2.78 -15.46
C CYS A 7 -10.69 1.71 -16.36
N LYS A 8 -10.83 0.45 -15.98
CA LYS A 8 -10.42 -0.70 -16.79
C LYS A 8 -11.64 -1.47 -17.25
N LYS A 9 -11.89 -1.48 -18.57
CA LYS A 9 -12.98 -2.21 -19.24
C LYS A 9 -14.41 -1.76 -18.88
N ILE A 10 -14.56 -0.58 -18.29
CA ILE A 10 -15.86 0.02 -17.96
C ILE A 10 -15.88 1.52 -18.25
N SER A 11 -17.09 2.03 -18.45
CA SER A 11 -17.40 3.46 -18.44
C SER A 11 -18.01 3.77 -17.07
N LEU A 12 -17.38 4.64 -16.30
CA LEU A 12 -17.85 5.01 -14.97
C LEU A 12 -18.98 6.05 -15.10
N SER A 13 -20.11 5.80 -14.42
CA SER A 13 -21.18 6.79 -14.33
C SER A 13 -20.80 7.94 -13.39
N ASP A 14 -21.31 9.12 -13.67
CA ASP A 14 -21.04 10.31 -12.84
C ASP A 14 -21.51 10.10 -11.39
N SER A 15 -22.63 9.37 -11.21
CA SER A 15 -23.12 9.05 -9.85
C SER A 15 -22.17 8.18 -9.01
N ILE A 16 -21.36 7.33 -9.65
CA ILE A 16 -20.34 6.52 -8.94
C ILE A 16 -19.11 7.39 -8.62
N LYS A 17 -18.74 8.31 -9.55
CA LYS A 17 -17.64 9.27 -9.27
C LYS A 17 -17.97 10.17 -8.10
N GLU A 18 -19.16 10.78 -8.10
CA GLU A 18 -19.63 11.63 -6.99
C GLU A 18 -19.68 10.87 -5.65
N TYR A 19 -20.13 9.61 -5.71
CA TYR A 19 -20.16 8.74 -4.54
C TYR A 19 -18.74 8.48 -4.00
N ALA A 20 -17.81 8.14 -4.89
CA ALA A 20 -16.41 7.90 -4.54
C ALA A 20 -15.76 9.15 -3.95
N GLU A 21 -15.92 10.32 -4.58
CA GLU A 21 -15.41 11.60 -4.08
C GLU A 21 -15.96 11.93 -2.68
N LYS A 22 -17.26 11.74 -2.47
CA LYS A 22 -17.91 11.98 -1.18
C LYS A 22 -17.41 11.04 -0.09
N LYS A 23 -17.20 9.75 -0.41
CA LYS A 23 -16.77 8.74 0.57
C LYS A 23 -15.28 8.83 0.86
N ILE A 24 -14.46 8.87 -0.17
CA ILE A 24 -12.99 8.95 -0.05
C ILE A 24 -12.58 10.31 0.53
N GLY A 25 -13.28 11.39 0.17
CA GLY A 25 -13.03 12.73 0.70
C GLY A 25 -13.13 12.83 2.21
N LYS A 26 -13.86 11.93 2.88
CA LYS A 26 -13.88 11.86 4.35
C LYS A 26 -12.54 11.50 4.97
N LEU A 27 -11.65 10.87 4.21
CA LEU A 27 -10.30 10.55 4.66
C LEU A 27 -9.42 11.79 4.80
N ASP A 28 -9.78 12.91 4.15
CA ASP A 28 -9.01 14.17 4.20
C ASP A 28 -8.81 14.68 5.63
N ARG A 29 -9.77 14.44 6.51
CA ARG A 29 -9.69 14.77 7.96
C ARG A 29 -8.51 14.13 8.70
N TYR A 30 -7.90 13.10 8.13
CA TYR A 30 -6.76 12.41 8.73
C TYR A 30 -5.42 13.00 8.33
N PHE A 31 -5.39 13.85 7.30
CA PHE A 31 -4.18 14.46 6.75
C PHE A 31 -4.12 15.95 7.14
N ALA A 32 -2.93 16.43 7.46
CA ALA A 32 -2.71 17.84 7.79
C ALA A 32 -2.62 18.73 6.53
N GLU A 33 -2.16 18.13 5.43
CA GLU A 33 -1.98 18.77 4.13
C GLU A 33 -2.79 18.01 3.07
N GLU A 34 -2.95 18.61 1.89
CA GLU A 34 -3.71 18.03 0.79
C GLU A 34 -3.10 16.68 0.35
N ALA A 35 -3.91 15.64 0.31
CA ALA A 35 -3.52 14.31 -0.13
C ALA A 35 -4.04 14.02 -1.54
N ASP A 36 -3.33 13.17 -2.29
CA ASP A 36 -3.76 12.68 -3.61
C ASP A 36 -4.46 11.32 -3.47
N ALA A 37 -5.62 11.16 -4.07
CA ALA A 37 -6.35 9.90 -4.15
C ALA A 37 -6.42 9.38 -5.59
N PHE A 38 -5.83 8.23 -5.83
CA PHE A 38 -5.87 7.52 -7.11
C PHE A 38 -6.85 6.35 -6.97
N VAL A 39 -7.89 6.34 -7.79
CA VAL A 39 -8.94 5.33 -7.72
C VAL A 39 -9.04 4.62 -9.07
N THR A 40 -8.81 3.33 -9.08
CA THR A 40 -8.96 2.50 -10.28
C THR A 40 -10.16 1.59 -10.13
N PHE A 41 -11.10 1.69 -11.06
CA PHE A 41 -12.27 0.84 -11.13
C PHE A 41 -12.09 -0.21 -12.22
N ALA A 42 -12.42 -1.45 -11.93
CA ALA A 42 -12.44 -2.51 -12.92
C ALA A 42 -13.68 -3.41 -12.75
N VAL A 43 -14.13 -3.97 -13.87
CA VAL A 43 -15.11 -5.05 -13.86
C VAL A 43 -14.48 -6.28 -14.49
N GLU A 44 -14.49 -7.37 -13.76
CA GLU A 44 -13.94 -8.64 -14.16
C GLU A 44 -15.01 -9.58 -14.71
N LYS A 45 -14.59 -10.78 -15.14
CA LYS A 45 -15.52 -11.82 -15.60
C LYS A 45 -16.55 -12.13 -14.51
N LYS A 46 -17.80 -12.39 -14.89
CA LYS A 46 -18.95 -12.66 -14.01
C LYS A 46 -19.45 -11.43 -13.22
N ASN A 47 -19.32 -10.24 -13.80
CA ASN A 47 -19.82 -8.99 -13.22
C ASN A 47 -19.22 -8.60 -11.86
N ARG A 48 -18.06 -9.15 -11.48
CA ARG A 48 -17.36 -8.73 -10.27
C ARG A 48 -16.81 -7.33 -10.43
N CYS A 49 -17.07 -6.47 -9.46
CA CYS A 49 -16.49 -5.14 -9.41
C CYS A 49 -15.26 -5.14 -8.52
N SER A 50 -14.18 -4.49 -8.95
CA SER A 50 -13.02 -4.25 -8.11
C SER A 50 -12.68 -2.76 -8.07
N VAL A 51 -12.29 -2.30 -6.89
CA VAL A 51 -11.85 -0.92 -6.62
C VAL A 51 -10.47 -0.98 -5.99
N GLU A 52 -9.50 -0.35 -6.64
CA GLU A 52 -8.18 -0.11 -6.09
C GLU A 52 -8.09 1.36 -5.70
N LEU A 53 -7.89 1.63 -4.41
CA LEU A 53 -7.74 2.96 -3.86
C LEU A 53 -6.33 3.14 -3.32
N THR A 54 -5.59 4.12 -3.85
CA THR A 54 -4.29 4.53 -3.32
C THR A 54 -4.38 5.98 -2.87
N VAL A 55 -4.10 6.25 -1.61
CA VAL A 55 -4.04 7.60 -1.03
C VAL A 55 -2.58 7.91 -0.72
N ARG A 56 -2.06 8.99 -1.28
CA ARG A 56 -0.71 9.50 -1.04
C ARG A 56 -0.79 10.78 -0.23
N ALA A 57 -0.27 10.73 1.00
CA ALA A 57 -0.14 11.91 1.85
C ALA A 57 1.03 12.80 1.39
N ALA A 58 1.01 14.07 1.74
CA ALA A 58 2.05 15.05 1.38
C ALA A 58 3.45 14.66 1.87
N ASN A 59 3.54 13.95 3.00
CA ASN A 59 4.80 13.41 3.53
C ASN A 59 5.32 12.15 2.81
N GLY A 60 4.71 11.76 1.68
CA GLY A 60 5.08 10.58 0.90
C GLY A 60 4.50 9.25 1.39
N THR A 61 3.80 9.22 2.52
CA THR A 61 3.17 7.98 3.01
C THR A 61 2.05 7.53 2.05
N LEU A 62 2.08 6.25 1.68
CA LEU A 62 1.11 5.62 0.79
C LEU A 62 0.20 4.66 1.57
N PHE A 63 -1.10 4.82 1.36
CA PHE A 63 -2.12 3.88 1.83
C PHE A 63 -2.78 3.26 0.60
N ARG A 64 -2.79 1.94 0.50
CA ARG A 64 -3.40 1.21 -0.61
C ARG A 64 -4.38 0.18 -0.10
N ALA A 65 -5.55 0.14 -0.72
CA ALA A 65 -6.57 -0.88 -0.55
C ALA A 65 -7.02 -1.39 -1.91
N GLN A 66 -7.33 -2.67 -1.99
CA GLN A 66 -8.00 -3.28 -3.12
C GLN A 66 -9.16 -4.10 -2.55
N GLU A 67 -10.36 -3.79 -3.02
CA GLU A 67 -11.59 -4.47 -2.61
C GLU A 67 -12.32 -4.98 -3.84
N GLU A 68 -12.90 -6.16 -3.71
CA GLU A 68 -13.68 -6.82 -4.74
C GLU A 68 -15.08 -7.10 -4.20
N ASP A 69 -16.09 -6.78 -5.01
CA ASP A 69 -17.46 -7.15 -4.72
C ASP A 69 -17.92 -8.22 -5.72
N PRO A 70 -18.27 -9.43 -5.23
CA PRO A 70 -18.66 -10.54 -6.09
C PRO A 70 -20.04 -10.34 -6.73
N ASP A 71 -20.91 -9.52 -6.13
CA ASP A 71 -22.27 -9.25 -6.59
C ASP A 71 -22.34 -8.06 -7.56
N GLY A 72 -21.20 -7.39 -7.78
CA GLY A 72 -21.07 -6.27 -8.71
C GLY A 72 -21.49 -4.92 -8.11
N ASP A 73 -21.58 -4.80 -6.79
CA ASP A 73 -21.84 -3.52 -6.12
C ASP A 73 -20.57 -2.66 -6.02
N MET A 74 -20.37 -1.76 -6.99
CA MET A 74 -19.26 -0.82 -7.00
C MET A 74 -19.25 0.08 -5.77
N ARG A 75 -20.40 0.41 -5.21
CA ARG A 75 -20.50 1.26 -4.00
C ARG A 75 -20.04 0.51 -2.76
N GLY A 76 -20.42 -0.76 -2.64
CA GLY A 76 -19.93 -1.66 -1.59
C GLY A 76 -18.41 -1.79 -1.61
N ALA A 77 -17.82 -2.01 -2.81
CA ALA A 77 -16.37 -2.07 -2.97
C ALA A 77 -15.66 -0.75 -2.60
N ILE A 78 -16.24 0.42 -2.93
CA ILE A 78 -15.72 1.74 -2.50
C ILE A 78 -15.75 1.85 -0.97
N ASP A 79 -16.87 1.51 -0.34
CA ASP A 79 -17.02 1.61 1.11
C ASP A 79 -16.03 0.68 1.85
N GLY A 80 -15.82 -0.53 1.35
CA GLY A 80 -14.82 -1.47 1.87
C GLY A 80 -13.39 -0.91 1.77
N ALA A 81 -13.02 -0.39 0.60
CA ALA A 81 -11.69 0.22 0.40
C ALA A 81 -11.45 1.42 1.33
N VAL A 82 -12.46 2.28 1.51
CA VAL A 82 -12.39 3.43 2.43
C VAL A 82 -12.22 2.96 3.88
N ALA A 83 -13.04 2.00 4.32
CA ALA A 83 -12.98 1.48 5.68
C ALA A 83 -11.62 0.82 5.98
N PHE A 84 -11.05 0.09 5.00
CA PHE A 84 -9.73 -0.51 5.13
C PHE A 84 -8.62 0.53 5.30
N ILE A 85 -8.61 1.58 4.47
CA ILE A 85 -7.63 2.66 4.58
C ILE A 85 -7.82 3.44 5.89
N GLU A 86 -9.05 3.73 6.29
CA GLU A 86 -9.34 4.42 7.55
C GLU A 86 -8.77 3.65 8.75
N ARG A 87 -8.99 2.35 8.81
CA ARG A 87 -8.41 1.47 9.84
C ARG A 87 -6.89 1.53 9.86
N ARG A 88 -6.24 1.46 8.69
CA ARG A 88 -4.78 1.57 8.58
C ARG A 88 -4.22 2.92 9.01
N ILE A 89 -4.90 4.01 8.67
CA ILE A 89 -4.49 5.36 9.11
C ILE A 89 -4.57 5.46 10.64
N ARG A 90 -5.65 4.97 11.25
CA ARG A 90 -5.81 4.97 12.71
C ARG A 90 -4.72 4.14 13.39
N LYS A 91 -4.45 2.93 12.90
CA LYS A 91 -3.36 2.07 13.42
C LYS A 91 -2.00 2.77 13.33
N ASN A 92 -1.66 3.40 12.20
CA ASN A 92 -0.41 4.13 12.05
C ASN A 92 -0.29 5.33 12.99
N LYS A 93 -1.36 6.11 13.18
CA LYS A 93 -1.35 7.22 14.14
C LYS A 93 -1.13 6.76 15.57
N THR A 94 -1.77 5.66 15.97
CA THR A 94 -1.62 5.07 17.31
C THR A 94 -0.19 4.56 17.54
N LEU A 95 0.40 3.86 16.55
CA LEU A 95 1.78 3.38 16.63
C LEU A 95 2.80 4.52 16.73
N LEU A 96 2.63 5.59 15.92
CA LEU A 96 3.50 6.77 15.99
C LEU A 96 3.36 7.49 17.34
N ALA A 97 2.14 7.62 17.87
CA ALA A 97 1.91 8.23 19.18
C ALA A 97 2.52 7.40 20.31
N LYS A 98 2.42 6.06 20.24
CA LYS A 98 3.02 5.12 21.22
C LYS A 98 4.56 5.20 21.20
N ASN A 99 5.15 5.33 20.01
CA ASN A 99 6.61 5.43 19.87
C ASN A 99 7.18 6.79 20.31
N LEU A 100 6.38 7.87 20.25
CA LEU A 100 6.78 9.21 20.67
C LEU A 100 6.57 9.51 22.16
N ARG A 101 5.79 8.70 22.89
CA ARG A 101 5.49 8.87 24.31
C ARG A 101 5.53 7.51 25.05
N PRO A 102 6.70 7.04 25.45
CA PRO A 102 6.81 5.77 26.19
C PRO A 102 6.16 5.79 27.58
N GLU A 103 5.80 6.95 28.16
CA GLU A 103 5.33 7.10 29.55
C GLU A 103 4.04 7.91 29.73
N ALA A 104 3.25 8.18 28.72
CA ALA A 104 1.99 8.88 28.89
C ALA A 104 0.80 7.89 28.94
N VAL A 105 0.13 7.88 30.11
CA VAL A 105 -1.17 7.22 30.34
C VAL A 105 -2.11 7.49 29.19
N ALA A 106 -2.58 6.40 28.56
CA ALA A 106 -3.51 6.46 27.44
C ALA A 106 -4.85 7.10 27.91
N PRO A 107 -5.44 8.03 27.13
CA PRO A 107 -6.86 8.35 27.32
C PRO A 107 -7.69 7.11 26.93
N GLU A 108 -8.61 6.72 27.79
CA GLU A 108 -9.58 5.65 27.54
C GLU A 108 -10.36 5.95 26.26
N VAL A 109 -10.03 5.23 25.19
CA VAL A 109 -10.83 5.17 23.98
C VAL A 109 -11.72 3.94 24.13
N PRO A 110 -13.04 4.01 23.83
CA PRO A 110 -13.92 2.84 23.99
C PRO A 110 -13.36 1.66 23.20
N GLU A 111 -13.24 0.55 23.91
CA GLU A 111 -12.74 -0.73 23.45
C GLU A 111 -13.72 -1.33 22.44
N PHE A 112 -13.53 -1.05 21.17
CA PHE A 112 -14.01 -1.95 20.13
C PHE A 112 -13.00 -3.07 20.03
N GLU A 113 -13.42 -4.31 20.21
CA GLU A 113 -12.63 -5.51 19.99
C GLU A 113 -12.02 -5.45 18.59
N VAL A 114 -10.82 -4.91 18.49
CA VAL A 114 -9.96 -5.03 17.32
C VAL A 114 -9.29 -6.38 17.50
N ALA A 115 -9.62 -7.36 16.66
CA ALA A 115 -8.85 -8.57 16.53
C ALA A 115 -7.36 -8.19 16.55
N GLU A 116 -6.60 -8.83 17.43
CA GLU A 116 -5.15 -8.68 17.56
C GLU A 116 -4.48 -9.07 16.24
N GLU A 117 -4.41 -8.13 15.30
CA GLU A 117 -3.55 -8.24 14.12
C GLU A 117 -2.20 -7.66 14.49
N ASP A 118 -1.22 -8.52 14.52
CA ASP A 118 0.22 -8.40 14.69
C ASP A 118 0.77 -6.97 14.86
N GLU A 119 1.26 -6.66 16.05
CA GLU A 119 2.21 -5.56 16.25
C GLU A 119 3.37 -5.76 15.26
N PHE A 120 3.78 -4.69 14.54
CA PHE A 120 4.95 -4.74 13.66
C PHE A 120 6.21 -4.98 14.50
N GLN A 121 6.47 -6.24 14.80
CA GLN A 121 7.61 -6.66 15.61
C GLN A 121 8.74 -7.07 14.67
N VAL A 122 9.91 -6.45 14.80
CA VAL A 122 11.12 -6.92 14.13
C VAL A 122 11.59 -8.17 14.84
N VAL A 123 11.15 -9.32 14.37
CA VAL A 123 11.49 -10.63 14.96
C VAL A 123 12.91 -11.09 14.61
N ARG A 124 13.53 -10.52 13.57
CA ARG A 124 14.86 -10.93 13.13
C ARG A 124 15.59 -9.82 12.37
N THR A 125 16.82 -9.56 12.76
CA THR A 125 17.77 -8.70 12.05
C THR A 125 18.90 -9.54 11.45
N LYS A 126 19.22 -9.30 10.17
CA LYS A 126 20.35 -9.94 9.50
C LYS A 126 21.30 -8.88 9.00
N HIS A 127 22.60 -9.05 9.22
CA HIS A 127 23.66 -8.24 8.65
C HIS A 127 24.40 -9.06 7.59
N PHE A 128 24.58 -8.48 6.41
CA PHE A 128 25.35 -9.10 5.35
C PHE A 128 26.09 -8.04 4.53
N VAL A 129 27.18 -8.46 3.88
CA VAL A 129 27.95 -7.58 3.01
C VAL A 129 27.28 -7.56 1.64
N VAL A 130 26.92 -6.38 1.17
CA VAL A 130 26.37 -6.18 -0.16
C VAL A 130 27.51 -6.31 -1.19
N LYS A 131 27.45 -7.35 -2.04
CA LYS A 131 28.48 -7.63 -3.02
C LYS A 131 28.18 -6.94 -4.35
N PRO A 132 29.23 -6.45 -5.08
CA PRO A 132 29.05 -5.95 -6.44
C PRO A 132 28.75 -7.12 -7.39
N MET A 133 27.72 -6.97 -8.22
CA MET A 133 27.33 -7.93 -9.26
C MET A 133 26.41 -7.28 -10.29
N THR A 134 26.17 -7.96 -11.41
CA THR A 134 25.18 -7.54 -12.41
C THR A 134 23.76 -7.87 -11.97
N VAL A 135 22.77 -7.27 -12.65
CA VAL A 135 21.35 -7.55 -12.40
C VAL A 135 21.01 -9.03 -12.64
N ASP A 136 21.54 -9.61 -13.70
CA ASP A 136 21.30 -11.02 -14.04
C ASP A 136 21.89 -11.98 -13.00
N GLU A 137 23.09 -11.68 -12.49
CA GLU A 137 23.71 -12.42 -11.39
C GLU A 137 22.89 -12.31 -10.10
N ALA A 138 22.37 -11.12 -9.79
CA ALA A 138 21.52 -10.91 -8.63
C ALA A 138 20.21 -11.71 -8.72
N ILE A 139 19.59 -11.76 -9.89
CA ILE A 139 18.40 -12.59 -10.16
C ILE A 139 18.74 -14.07 -9.97
N LEU A 140 19.87 -14.53 -10.50
CA LEU A 140 20.33 -15.91 -10.34
C LEU A 140 20.56 -16.25 -8.87
N GLN A 141 21.23 -15.39 -8.11
CA GLN A 141 21.45 -15.57 -6.66
C GLN A 141 20.13 -15.61 -5.88
N MET A 142 19.20 -14.71 -6.21
CA MET A 142 17.87 -14.70 -5.61
C MET A 142 17.15 -16.04 -5.79
N ASN A 143 17.16 -16.57 -7.02
CA ASN A 143 16.51 -17.84 -7.35
C ASN A 143 17.19 -19.04 -6.67
N LEU A 144 18.53 -19.07 -6.64
CA LEU A 144 19.29 -20.14 -5.99
C LEU A 144 19.05 -20.18 -4.47
N LEU A 145 18.83 -19.03 -3.85
CA LEU A 145 18.51 -18.92 -2.40
C LEU A 145 17.03 -19.14 -2.08
N GLY A 146 16.17 -19.25 -3.10
CA GLY A 146 14.72 -19.35 -2.91
C GLY A 146 14.12 -18.10 -2.30
N HIS A 147 14.67 -16.93 -2.55
CA HIS A 147 14.19 -15.65 -2.03
C HIS A 147 13.32 -14.94 -3.05
N ASN A 148 12.39 -14.12 -2.55
CA ASN A 148 11.54 -13.28 -3.39
C ASN A 148 12.17 -11.92 -3.71
N PHE A 149 13.27 -11.56 -3.08
CA PHE A 149 14.06 -10.37 -3.36
C PHE A 149 15.52 -10.60 -3.01
N TYR A 150 16.40 -9.78 -3.60
CA TYR A 150 17.84 -9.81 -3.33
C TYR A 150 18.43 -8.40 -3.41
N VAL A 151 19.25 -8.04 -2.42
CA VAL A 151 19.91 -6.73 -2.34
C VAL A 151 21.36 -6.90 -2.79
N PHE A 152 21.83 -6.05 -3.72
CA PHE A 152 23.16 -6.13 -4.29
C PHE A 152 23.70 -4.72 -4.61
N ARG A 153 24.98 -4.62 -4.88
CA ARG A 153 25.58 -3.41 -5.43
C ARG A 153 25.66 -3.58 -6.94
N ASN A 154 25.01 -2.72 -7.69
CA ASN A 154 25.04 -2.78 -9.15
C ASN A 154 26.42 -2.33 -9.65
N VAL A 155 27.10 -3.17 -10.45
CA VAL A 155 28.43 -2.84 -11.01
C VAL A 155 28.39 -1.74 -12.05
N ALA A 156 27.21 -1.42 -12.61
CA ALA A 156 27.06 -0.39 -13.64
C ALA A 156 27.19 1.03 -13.08
N ASP A 157 26.67 1.27 -11.87
CA ASP A 157 26.59 2.60 -11.26
C ASP A 157 27.06 2.65 -9.80
N GLU A 158 27.51 1.49 -9.26
CA GLU A 158 27.92 1.29 -7.87
C GLU A 158 26.81 1.57 -6.82
N SER A 159 25.56 1.76 -7.25
CA SER A 159 24.42 1.97 -6.35
C SER A 159 23.97 0.67 -5.67
N VAL A 160 23.28 0.81 -4.54
CA VAL A 160 22.61 -0.34 -3.92
C VAL A 160 21.26 -0.52 -4.60
N SER A 161 21.06 -1.70 -5.18
CA SER A 161 19.83 -2.04 -5.91
C SER A 161 19.16 -3.28 -5.32
N VAL A 162 17.88 -3.45 -5.59
CA VAL A 162 17.09 -4.61 -5.16
C VAL A 162 16.40 -5.23 -6.37
N VAL A 163 16.66 -6.50 -6.65
CA VAL A 163 15.81 -7.28 -7.55
C VAL A 163 14.74 -8.02 -6.79
N TYR A 164 13.57 -8.18 -7.38
CA TYR A 164 12.44 -8.88 -6.77
C TYR A 164 11.59 -9.64 -7.79
N ALA A 165 11.02 -10.76 -7.35
CA ALA A 165 10.10 -11.55 -8.16
C ALA A 165 8.70 -10.88 -8.17
N ARG A 166 8.07 -10.80 -9.35
CA ARG A 166 6.72 -10.25 -9.53
C ARG A 166 5.68 -11.37 -9.52
N ASN A 167 4.51 -11.12 -8.93
CA ASN A 167 3.41 -12.10 -8.86
C ASN A 167 2.85 -12.49 -10.23
N ASN A 168 2.98 -11.62 -11.24
CA ASN A 168 2.53 -11.86 -12.62
C ASN A 168 3.60 -12.46 -13.53
N GLY A 169 4.70 -12.97 -12.95
CA GLY A 169 5.88 -13.46 -13.65
C GLY A 169 6.90 -12.36 -13.97
N GLY A 170 8.14 -12.78 -14.18
CA GLY A 170 9.28 -11.88 -14.39
C GLY A 170 9.83 -11.26 -13.11
N TYR A 171 10.77 -10.33 -13.29
CA TYR A 171 11.49 -9.66 -12.22
C TYR A 171 11.36 -8.16 -12.33
N GLY A 172 11.46 -7.47 -11.19
CA GLY A 172 11.57 -6.02 -11.11
C GLY A 172 12.89 -5.63 -10.46
N ILE A 173 13.36 -4.43 -10.75
CA ILE A 173 14.51 -3.81 -10.10
C ILE A 173 14.05 -2.52 -9.41
N ILE A 174 14.60 -2.26 -8.24
CA ILE A 174 14.51 -0.99 -7.52
C ILE A 174 15.93 -0.46 -7.43
N GLU A 175 16.15 0.71 -8.00
CA GLU A 175 17.43 1.42 -7.97
C GLU A 175 17.33 2.55 -6.95
N THR A 176 18.43 2.83 -6.23
CA THR A 176 18.49 3.95 -5.29
C THR A 176 19.26 5.09 -5.93
N ASP A 177 18.74 6.31 -5.80
CA ASP A 177 19.49 7.51 -6.16
C ASP A 177 20.69 7.67 -5.22
N LYS A 178 21.77 8.26 -5.73
CA LYS A 178 23.01 8.53 -4.96
C LYS A 178 22.82 9.67 -3.99
#